data_a31b343335174f5c266d693a0fd3f75d
#
_entry.id   a31b343335174f5c266d693a0fd3f75d
#
_cell.length_a   1.000
_cell.length_b   1.000
_cell.length_c   1.000
_cell.angle_alpha   90.00
_cell.angle_beta   90.00
_cell.angle_gamma   90.00
#
_symmetry.space_group_name_H-M   'P 1'
#
loop_
_entity.id
_entity.type
_entity.pdbx_description
1 polymer ?
#
loop_
_entity_poly.entity_id
_entity_poly.type
_entity_poly.pdbx_seq_one_letter_code
_entity_poly.pdbx_strand_id
1 'polypeptide(L)'
;MIKSSITRFLVLVFTMTGFLWASAQENDSLKILWIGNSYTYYNNLPALVTQLAGEQGLKLSPVRFLKGGQRLSGHLKNKKLTEALAKGGFDYVVIQEQSTLPAQSTRLVAAETYHYTHILDSLVKKGSPDAHVIIYMTWGHKYTNVHNKKEKDPSYPMDGNYDFFQNRMITSAVEMAYENHAWCAPVGIAWQKVRHKYPYIELYAKDGYHPSLEGSFMAAHCFLSTILQKPYVSSFTAGLPEHIASILRQEAQNAVFGNRQLLGLNP
;
A
#
# COMPACT_ATOMS: atom_id res chain seq x y z
N MET A 1 89.53 -31.08 -12.41
CA MET A 1 88.78 -30.28 -13.38
C MET A 1 87.29 -30.52 -13.13
N ILE A 2 86.64 -29.66 -12.40
CA ILE A 2 85.23 -29.77 -12.01
C ILE A 2 84.48 -28.56 -12.62
N LYS A 3 83.60 -28.81 -13.60
CA LYS A 3 82.79 -27.79 -14.20
C LYS A 3 81.49 -27.56 -13.33
N SER A 4 81.33 -26.40 -12.81
CA SER A 4 80.12 -25.96 -12.10
C SER A 4 79.07 -25.51 -13.11
N SER A 5 77.89 -26.15 -13.13
CA SER A 5 76.69 -25.70 -13.85
C SER A 5 75.85 -24.78 -12.94
N ILE A 6 75.75 -23.54 -13.33
CA ILE A 6 74.85 -22.57 -12.68
C ILE A 6 73.48 -22.66 -13.34
N THR A 7 72.48 -23.25 -12.64
CA THR A 7 71.10 -23.29 -13.07
C THR A 7 70.44 -21.97 -12.63
N ARG A 8 70.07 -21.13 -13.60
CA ARG A 8 69.30 -19.93 -13.35
C ARG A 8 67.84 -20.29 -13.18
N PHE A 9 67.30 -20.09 -11.97
CA PHE A 9 65.86 -20.16 -11.70
C PHE A 9 65.24 -18.84 -12.12
N LEU A 10 64.39 -18.87 -13.14
CA LEU A 10 63.51 -17.76 -13.53
C LEU A 10 62.26 -17.83 -12.64
N VAL A 11 62.13 -16.89 -11.71
CA VAL A 11 60.87 -16.71 -10.95
C VAL A 11 59.96 -15.83 -11.75
N LEU A 12 58.93 -16.42 -12.34
CA LEU A 12 57.81 -15.70 -12.97
C LEU A 12 56.86 -15.23 -11.87
N VAL A 13 56.91 -13.94 -11.54
CA VAL A 13 55.91 -13.30 -10.68
C VAL A 13 54.66 -12.99 -11.54
N PHE A 14 53.63 -13.80 -11.38
CA PHE A 14 52.31 -13.54 -11.95
C PHE A 14 51.60 -12.51 -11.06
N THR A 15 51.62 -11.25 -11.43
CA THR A 15 50.79 -10.21 -10.80
C THR A 15 49.35 -10.38 -11.32
N MET A 16 48.52 -11.09 -10.53
CA MET A 16 47.09 -11.14 -10.71
C MET A 16 46.50 -9.77 -10.34
N THR A 17 46.37 -8.87 -11.27
CA THR A 17 45.54 -7.68 -11.14
C THR A 17 44.09 -8.12 -11.23
N GLY A 18 43.53 -8.45 -10.05
CA GLY A 18 42.08 -8.65 -9.91
C GLY A 18 41.35 -7.33 -10.21
N PHE A 19 40.84 -7.21 -11.41
CA PHE A 19 39.80 -6.20 -11.68
C PHE A 19 38.59 -6.57 -10.84
N LEU A 20 38.44 -5.95 -9.67
CA LEU A 20 37.17 -5.85 -8.97
C LEU A 20 36.24 -5.00 -9.84
N TRP A 21 35.48 -5.66 -10.67
CA TRP A 21 34.28 -5.07 -11.21
C TRP A 21 33.33 -4.90 -10.04
N ALA A 22 33.41 -3.76 -9.36
CA ALA A 22 32.30 -3.26 -8.58
C ALA A 22 31.20 -2.95 -9.62
N SER A 23 30.33 -3.92 -9.89
CA SER A 23 29.06 -3.62 -10.53
C SER A 23 28.39 -2.65 -9.57
N ALA A 24 28.40 -1.36 -9.91
CA ALA A 24 27.46 -0.42 -9.34
C ALA A 24 26.10 -1.02 -9.62
N GLN A 25 25.50 -1.66 -8.62
CA GLN A 25 24.12 -2.10 -8.65
C GLN A 25 23.37 -0.78 -8.78
N GLU A 26 22.97 -0.43 -10.00
CA GLU A 26 21.99 0.62 -10.22
C GLU A 26 20.81 0.22 -9.34
N ASN A 27 20.64 0.96 -8.27
CA ASN A 27 19.60 0.73 -7.29
C ASN A 27 18.31 1.22 -7.95
N ASP A 28 17.82 0.40 -8.91
CA ASP A 28 16.60 0.69 -9.66
C ASP A 28 15.47 0.90 -8.67
N SER A 29 14.79 2.04 -8.82
CA SER A 29 13.66 2.35 -7.98
C SER A 29 12.48 1.46 -8.35
N LEU A 30 11.90 0.77 -7.37
CA LEU A 30 10.71 -0.03 -7.55
C LEU A 30 9.51 0.87 -7.89
N LYS A 31 8.79 0.53 -8.95
CA LYS A 31 7.64 1.31 -9.42
C LYS A 31 6.37 0.88 -8.70
N ILE A 32 5.75 1.84 -8.02
CA ILE A 32 4.47 1.63 -7.34
C ILE A 32 3.37 2.43 -8.03
N LEU A 33 2.38 1.72 -8.61
CA LEU A 33 1.21 2.31 -9.24
C LEU A 33 0.09 2.49 -8.20
N TRP A 34 -0.48 3.68 -8.15
CA TRP A 34 -1.61 4.02 -7.28
C TRP A 34 -2.87 4.25 -8.13
N ILE A 35 -3.89 3.41 -7.95
CA ILE A 35 -5.20 3.53 -8.57
C ILE A 35 -6.22 3.80 -7.47
N GLY A 36 -6.88 4.97 -7.50
CA GLY A 36 -7.80 5.35 -6.43
C GLY A 36 -8.34 6.76 -6.55
N ASN A 37 -8.72 7.33 -5.42
CA ASN A 37 -9.37 8.62 -5.37
C ASN A 37 -8.79 9.54 -4.28
N SER A 38 -9.62 10.43 -3.71
CA SER A 38 -9.20 11.39 -2.69
C SER A 38 -8.63 10.73 -1.42
N TYR A 39 -9.08 9.55 -1.05
CA TYR A 39 -8.54 8.83 0.11
C TYR A 39 -7.05 8.47 -0.07
N THR A 40 -6.60 8.39 -1.31
CA THR A 40 -5.19 8.15 -1.65
C THR A 40 -4.40 9.44 -1.86
N TYR A 41 -4.98 10.49 -2.47
CA TYR A 41 -4.19 11.69 -2.74
C TYR A 41 -4.18 12.72 -1.61
N TYR A 42 -5.10 12.66 -0.62
CA TYR A 42 -5.05 13.55 0.53
C TYR A 42 -3.72 13.42 1.27
N ASN A 43 -3.22 14.57 1.73
CA ASN A 43 -1.90 14.69 2.38
C ASN A 43 -0.77 14.02 1.60
N ASN A 44 -0.97 13.79 0.29
CA ASN A 44 0.01 13.16 -0.61
C ASN A 44 0.51 11.80 -0.08
N LEU A 45 -0.42 10.90 0.30
CA LEU A 45 -0.10 9.57 0.84
C LEU A 45 0.99 8.83 0.04
N PRO A 46 0.98 8.81 -1.32
CA PRO A 46 2.07 8.18 -2.07
C PRO A 46 3.46 8.74 -1.77
N ALA A 47 3.57 10.06 -1.51
CA ALA A 47 4.85 10.65 -1.13
C ALA A 47 5.25 10.30 0.31
N LEU A 48 4.31 10.25 1.25
CA LEU A 48 4.59 9.79 2.62
C LEU A 48 5.14 8.35 2.61
N VAL A 49 4.53 7.45 1.83
CA VAL A 49 5.02 6.06 1.68
C VAL A 49 6.42 6.03 1.06
N THR A 50 6.66 6.84 0.01
CA THR A 50 7.97 6.91 -0.64
C THR A 50 9.04 7.41 0.31
N GLN A 51 8.75 8.43 1.12
CA GLN A 51 9.70 8.98 2.09
C GLN A 51 10.03 7.97 3.18
N LEU A 52 9.02 7.31 3.76
CA LEU A 52 9.21 6.25 4.75
C LEU A 52 10.01 5.07 4.20
N ALA A 53 9.72 4.64 2.95
CA ALA A 53 10.47 3.59 2.28
C ALA A 53 11.94 3.97 2.11
N GLY A 54 12.22 5.24 1.78
CA GLY A 54 13.57 5.78 1.66
C GLY A 54 14.38 5.68 2.95
N GLU A 55 13.77 5.91 4.13
CA GLU A 55 14.44 5.70 5.43
C GLU A 55 14.85 4.23 5.64
N GLN A 56 14.16 3.29 5.00
CA GLN A 56 14.46 1.86 5.06
C GLN A 56 15.35 1.38 3.92
N GLY A 57 15.94 2.30 3.15
CA GLY A 57 16.80 1.99 2.00
C GLY A 57 16.03 1.51 0.76
N LEU A 58 14.69 1.57 0.76
CA LEU A 58 13.86 1.16 -0.36
C LEU A 58 13.47 2.38 -1.20
N LYS A 59 13.92 2.45 -2.44
CA LYS A 59 13.56 3.52 -3.37
C LYS A 59 12.26 3.16 -4.09
N LEU A 60 11.18 3.93 -3.86
CA LEU A 60 9.91 3.79 -4.55
C LEU A 60 9.69 4.95 -5.54
N SER A 61 9.23 4.62 -6.75
CA SER A 61 8.84 5.57 -7.79
C SER A 61 7.32 5.53 -7.99
N PRO A 62 6.55 6.50 -7.44
CA PRO A 62 5.10 6.46 -7.50
C PRO A 62 4.55 6.93 -8.84
N VAL A 63 3.74 6.10 -9.49
CA VAL A 63 2.87 6.43 -10.63
C VAL A 63 1.44 6.55 -10.13
N ARG A 64 0.69 7.58 -10.58
CA ARG A 64 -0.59 7.94 -9.96
C ARG A 64 -1.70 8.06 -10.99
N PHE A 65 -2.78 7.30 -10.77
CA PHE A 65 -4.08 7.45 -11.44
C PHE A 65 -5.13 7.70 -10.36
N LEU A 66 -5.20 8.92 -9.88
CA LEU A 66 -6.00 9.36 -8.73
C LEU A 66 -6.98 10.44 -9.19
N LYS A 67 -8.29 10.24 -8.93
CA LYS A 67 -9.33 11.20 -9.25
C LYS A 67 -10.40 11.21 -8.16
N GLY A 68 -10.76 12.39 -7.65
CA GLY A 68 -11.73 12.54 -6.58
C GLY A 68 -13.05 11.80 -6.84
N GLY A 69 -13.51 11.02 -5.87
CA GLY A 69 -14.75 10.25 -5.94
C GLY A 69 -14.79 9.13 -6.98
N GLN A 70 -13.68 8.85 -7.67
CA GLN A 70 -13.64 7.86 -8.73
C GLN A 70 -13.82 6.44 -8.19
N ARG A 71 -14.66 5.65 -8.88
CA ARG A 71 -14.83 4.20 -8.70
C ARG A 71 -13.86 3.42 -9.61
N LEU A 72 -13.60 2.17 -9.29
CA LEU A 72 -12.76 1.29 -10.14
C LEU A 72 -13.34 1.15 -11.55
N SER A 73 -14.67 1.02 -11.68
CA SER A 73 -15.36 1.01 -12.98
C SER A 73 -15.05 2.24 -13.86
N GLY A 74 -14.87 3.39 -13.22
CA GLY A 74 -14.50 4.63 -13.92
C GLY A 74 -13.01 4.68 -14.27
N HIS A 75 -12.14 4.08 -13.47
CA HIS A 75 -10.72 3.94 -13.77
C HIS A 75 -10.47 3.07 -15.00
N LEU A 76 -11.22 1.99 -15.19
CA LEU A 76 -11.14 1.13 -16.37
C LEU A 76 -11.50 1.85 -17.70
N LYS A 77 -12.25 2.96 -17.63
CA LYS A 77 -12.54 3.80 -18.78
C LYS A 77 -11.40 4.80 -19.13
N ASN A 78 -10.38 4.88 -18.28
CA ASN A 78 -9.24 5.77 -18.50
C ASN A 78 -8.21 5.09 -19.42
N LYS A 79 -8.15 5.49 -20.68
CA LYS A 79 -7.24 4.95 -21.70
C LYS A 79 -5.76 5.02 -21.26
N LYS A 80 -5.34 6.12 -20.62
CA LYS A 80 -3.95 6.26 -20.13
C LYS A 80 -3.62 5.23 -19.05
N LEU A 81 -4.57 4.88 -18.17
CA LEU A 81 -4.36 3.83 -17.19
C LEU A 81 -4.27 2.45 -17.86
N THR A 82 -5.19 2.12 -18.76
CA THR A 82 -5.18 0.81 -19.44
C THR A 82 -3.96 0.63 -20.31
N GLU A 83 -3.47 1.69 -20.98
CA GLU A 83 -2.21 1.70 -21.70
C GLU A 83 -1.00 1.51 -20.77
N ALA A 84 -0.98 2.18 -19.61
CA ALA A 84 0.07 2.01 -18.60
C ALA A 84 0.10 0.58 -18.04
N LEU A 85 -1.08 0.00 -17.75
CA LEU A 85 -1.19 -1.39 -17.31
C LEU A 85 -0.71 -2.37 -18.40
N ALA A 86 -1.08 -2.13 -19.66
CA ALA A 86 -0.63 -2.95 -20.78
C ALA A 86 0.88 -2.86 -21.03
N LYS A 87 1.49 -1.68 -20.82
CA LYS A 87 2.94 -1.49 -20.89
C LYS A 87 3.67 -2.22 -19.77
N GLY A 88 3.06 -2.28 -18.57
CA GLY A 88 3.59 -2.98 -17.41
C GLY A 88 4.85 -2.36 -16.81
N GLY A 89 5.63 -3.20 -16.14
CA GLY A 89 6.88 -2.81 -15.47
C GLY A 89 6.62 -2.16 -14.10
N PHE A 90 5.57 -2.59 -13.41
CA PHE A 90 5.29 -2.22 -12.01
C PHE A 90 5.73 -3.34 -11.08
N ASP A 91 6.26 -2.97 -9.90
CA ASP A 91 6.60 -3.90 -8.81
C ASP A 91 5.43 -4.01 -7.83
N TYR A 92 4.73 -2.89 -7.61
CA TYR A 92 3.55 -2.82 -6.75
C TYR A 92 2.42 -2.08 -7.45
N VAL A 93 1.18 -2.56 -7.24
CA VAL A 93 -0.02 -1.87 -7.71
C VAL A 93 -1.03 -1.77 -6.58
N VAL A 94 -1.30 -0.56 -6.12
CA VAL A 94 -2.32 -0.29 -5.10
C VAL A 94 -3.66 -0.03 -5.76
N ILE A 95 -4.68 -0.76 -5.33
CA ILE A 95 -6.06 -0.62 -5.80
C ILE A 95 -6.94 -0.16 -4.64
N GLN A 96 -7.57 1.02 -4.80
CA GLN A 96 -8.47 1.61 -3.82
C GLN A 96 -9.83 1.91 -4.46
N GLU A 97 -10.88 1.26 -3.96
CA GLU A 97 -12.26 1.52 -4.37
C GLU A 97 -12.83 2.78 -3.71
N GLN A 98 -13.93 3.30 -4.25
CA GLN A 98 -14.66 4.44 -3.69
C GLN A 98 -15.06 4.16 -2.23
N SER A 99 -14.95 5.18 -1.37
CA SER A 99 -14.93 5.07 0.09
C SER A 99 -16.14 4.35 0.74
N THR A 100 -17.32 4.37 0.13
CA THR A 100 -18.52 3.75 0.73
C THR A 100 -18.94 2.46 0.04
N LEU A 101 -18.46 2.21 -1.16
CA LEU A 101 -18.90 1.09 -1.99
C LEU A 101 -18.57 -0.28 -1.37
N PRO A 102 -17.36 -0.49 -0.78
CA PRO A 102 -17.04 -1.77 -0.13
C PRO A 102 -17.90 -2.09 1.10
N ALA A 103 -18.60 -1.10 1.67
CA ALA A 103 -19.50 -1.32 2.80
C ALA A 103 -20.97 -1.52 2.39
N GLN A 104 -21.32 -1.49 1.11
CA GLN A 104 -22.67 -1.66 0.60
C GLN A 104 -23.20 -3.10 0.77
N SER A 105 -24.45 -3.36 0.33
CA SER A 105 -25.00 -4.72 0.35
C SER A 105 -24.10 -5.69 -0.42
N THR A 106 -24.03 -6.95 0.02
CA THR A 106 -23.15 -7.97 -0.59
C THR A 106 -23.36 -8.07 -2.10
N ARG A 107 -24.60 -7.99 -2.56
CA ARG A 107 -24.92 -8.00 -4.00
C ARG A 107 -24.29 -6.84 -4.74
N LEU A 108 -24.32 -5.63 -4.17
CA LEU A 108 -23.75 -4.43 -4.80
C LEU A 108 -22.22 -4.47 -4.76
N VAL A 109 -21.64 -4.91 -3.63
CA VAL A 109 -20.19 -5.10 -3.51
C VAL A 109 -19.68 -6.11 -4.54
N ALA A 110 -20.35 -7.24 -4.70
CA ALA A 110 -19.97 -8.23 -5.70
C ALA A 110 -20.01 -7.67 -7.13
N ALA A 111 -21.06 -6.93 -7.48
CA ALA A 111 -21.24 -6.38 -8.83
C ALA A 111 -20.32 -5.19 -9.14
N GLU A 112 -20.07 -4.31 -8.16
CA GLU A 112 -19.45 -3.01 -8.39
C GLU A 112 -18.01 -2.94 -7.84
N THR A 113 -17.66 -3.80 -6.87
CA THR A 113 -16.34 -3.79 -6.24
C THR A 113 -15.50 -4.99 -6.67
N TYR A 114 -15.94 -6.23 -6.37
CA TYR A 114 -15.14 -7.43 -6.66
C TYR A 114 -14.94 -7.63 -8.15
N HIS A 115 -15.99 -7.45 -8.96
CA HIS A 115 -15.94 -7.54 -10.41
C HIS A 115 -14.86 -6.63 -11.01
N TYR A 116 -14.84 -5.35 -10.63
CA TYR A 116 -13.88 -4.39 -11.18
C TYR A 116 -12.48 -4.53 -10.60
N THR A 117 -12.36 -4.99 -9.36
CA THR A 117 -11.05 -5.34 -8.77
C THR A 117 -10.42 -6.50 -9.55
N HIS A 118 -11.20 -7.54 -9.84
CA HIS A 118 -10.74 -8.70 -10.62
C HIS A 118 -10.28 -8.32 -12.04
N ILE A 119 -11.02 -7.43 -12.72
CA ILE A 119 -10.60 -6.94 -14.05
C ILE A 119 -9.27 -6.18 -13.95
N LEU A 120 -9.12 -5.28 -12.97
CA LEU A 120 -7.87 -4.53 -12.78
C LEU A 120 -6.71 -5.45 -12.44
N ASP A 121 -6.89 -6.40 -11.53
CA ASP A 121 -5.87 -7.39 -11.16
C ASP A 121 -5.42 -8.21 -12.38
N SER A 122 -6.37 -8.67 -13.20
CA SER A 122 -6.08 -9.39 -14.43
C SER A 122 -5.24 -8.56 -15.43
N LEU A 123 -5.55 -7.26 -15.55
CA LEU A 123 -4.76 -6.35 -16.39
C LEU A 123 -3.36 -6.11 -15.83
N VAL A 124 -3.23 -5.99 -14.50
CA VAL A 124 -1.93 -5.88 -13.83
C VAL A 124 -1.09 -7.12 -14.10
N LYS A 125 -1.61 -8.31 -13.84
CA LYS A 125 -0.90 -9.59 -14.03
C LYS A 125 -0.50 -9.83 -15.48
N LYS A 126 -1.30 -9.35 -16.44
CA LYS A 126 -0.95 -9.44 -17.86
C LYS A 126 0.25 -8.59 -18.25
N GLY A 127 0.36 -7.37 -17.73
CA GLY A 127 1.45 -6.44 -18.07
C GLY A 127 2.63 -6.48 -17.11
N SER A 128 2.41 -6.88 -15.87
CA SER A 128 3.40 -6.97 -14.80
C SER A 128 3.16 -8.25 -13.99
N PRO A 129 3.53 -9.44 -14.51
CA PRO A 129 3.18 -10.73 -13.90
C PRO A 129 3.75 -10.91 -12.48
N ASP A 130 4.90 -10.29 -12.19
CA ASP A 130 5.57 -10.36 -10.89
C ASP A 130 5.15 -9.24 -9.92
N ALA A 131 4.24 -8.35 -10.34
CA ALA A 131 3.79 -7.25 -9.50
C ALA A 131 2.94 -7.73 -8.32
N HIS A 132 3.22 -7.19 -7.13
CA HIS A 132 2.35 -7.39 -5.98
C HIS A 132 1.17 -6.40 -6.04
N VAL A 133 -0.04 -6.92 -6.16
CA VAL A 133 -1.27 -6.13 -6.01
C VAL A 133 -1.54 -5.94 -4.52
N ILE A 134 -1.84 -4.71 -4.11
CA ILE A 134 -2.15 -4.34 -2.73
C ILE A 134 -3.54 -3.70 -2.69
N ILE A 135 -4.48 -4.37 -2.07
CA ILE A 135 -5.81 -3.82 -1.81
C ILE A 135 -5.70 -2.82 -0.67
N TYR A 136 -6.16 -1.59 -0.91
CA TYR A 136 -6.20 -0.56 0.11
C TYR A 136 -7.49 -0.69 0.92
N MET A 137 -7.45 -1.34 2.08
CA MET A 137 -8.54 -1.36 3.04
C MET A 137 -8.70 0.02 3.65
N THR A 138 -9.70 0.77 3.23
CA THR A 138 -10.01 2.10 3.75
C THR A 138 -10.84 2.04 5.03
N TRP A 139 -11.33 3.18 5.50
CA TRP A 139 -12.05 3.35 6.78
C TRP A 139 -13.45 3.90 6.59
N GLY A 140 -14.30 3.65 7.58
CA GLY A 140 -15.65 4.20 7.66
C GLY A 140 -15.67 5.70 8.00
N HIS A 141 -16.73 6.39 7.59
CA HIS A 141 -16.93 7.80 7.93
C HIS A 141 -17.04 8.01 9.44
N LYS A 142 -16.61 9.18 9.91
CA LYS A 142 -16.65 9.54 11.34
C LYS A 142 -18.09 9.58 11.87
N TYR A 143 -19.00 10.12 11.05
CA TYR A 143 -20.40 10.28 11.35
C TYR A 143 -21.21 9.48 10.34
N THR A 144 -21.83 8.39 10.76
CA THR A 144 -22.56 7.47 9.90
C THR A 144 -23.85 8.04 9.34
N ASN A 145 -24.37 9.16 9.92
CA ASN A 145 -25.64 9.76 9.54
C ASN A 145 -25.55 10.84 8.46
N VAL A 146 -24.38 11.14 7.89
CA VAL A 146 -24.15 12.41 7.19
C VAL A 146 -24.32 12.35 5.68
N HIS A 147 -24.28 11.22 5.04
CA HIS A 147 -24.24 11.22 3.57
C HIS A 147 -25.09 10.13 2.89
N ASN A 148 -26.28 10.43 2.62
CA ASN A 148 -26.94 10.45 1.31
C ASN A 148 -28.45 10.63 1.43
N LYS A 149 -28.88 11.87 1.49
CA LYS A 149 -30.31 12.19 1.28
C LYS A 149 -30.82 11.76 -0.10
N LYS A 150 -29.92 11.35 -1.02
CA LYS A 150 -30.24 10.94 -2.39
C LYS A 150 -30.18 9.43 -2.65
N GLU A 151 -29.41 8.66 -1.90
CA GLU A 151 -29.37 7.20 -2.01
C GLU A 151 -30.07 6.57 -0.81
N LYS A 152 -31.38 6.70 -0.80
CA LYS A 152 -32.23 5.91 0.10
C LYS A 152 -32.32 4.48 -0.46
N ASP A 153 -31.28 3.67 -0.25
CA ASP A 153 -31.48 2.23 -0.27
C ASP A 153 -31.96 1.83 1.13
N PRO A 154 -33.25 1.53 1.32
CA PRO A 154 -33.79 1.16 2.63
C PRO A 154 -33.23 -0.19 3.14
N SER A 155 -32.51 -0.94 2.31
CA SER A 155 -31.87 -2.20 2.71
C SER A 155 -30.52 -2.00 3.40
N TYR A 156 -30.05 -0.76 3.52
CA TYR A 156 -28.75 -0.45 4.07
C TYR A 156 -28.87 0.22 5.45
N PRO A 157 -28.64 -0.50 6.54
CA PRO A 157 -28.67 0.09 7.88
C PRO A 157 -27.38 0.89 8.12
N MET A 158 -27.31 2.10 7.55
CA MET A 158 -26.27 3.09 7.86
C MET A 158 -26.55 3.83 9.17
N ASP A 159 -27.50 3.34 9.96
CA ASP A 159 -27.98 4.00 11.16
C ASP A 159 -26.97 3.94 12.30
N GLY A 160 -26.05 4.89 12.30
CA GLY A 160 -25.32 5.28 13.50
C GLY A 160 -24.18 4.35 13.96
N ASN A 161 -23.97 3.19 13.34
CA ASN A 161 -22.99 2.22 13.81
C ASN A 161 -21.71 2.22 12.95
N TYR A 162 -20.70 2.99 13.38
CA TYR A 162 -19.39 3.02 12.76
C TYR A 162 -18.77 1.61 12.64
N ASP A 163 -18.86 0.80 13.69
CA ASP A 163 -18.21 -0.52 13.70
C ASP A 163 -18.87 -1.49 12.71
N PHE A 164 -20.19 -1.43 12.56
CA PHE A 164 -20.87 -2.21 11.53
C PHE A 164 -20.38 -1.84 10.12
N PHE A 165 -20.30 -0.54 9.83
CA PHE A 165 -19.79 -0.04 8.56
C PHE A 165 -18.33 -0.45 8.35
N GLN A 166 -17.47 -0.24 9.35
CA GLN A 166 -16.06 -0.59 9.30
C GLN A 166 -15.83 -2.09 9.11
N ASN A 167 -16.58 -2.92 9.80
CA ASN A 167 -16.47 -4.39 9.66
C ASN A 167 -16.84 -4.84 8.25
N ARG A 168 -17.83 -4.23 7.61
CA ARG A 168 -18.15 -4.50 6.20
C ARG A 168 -17.00 -4.09 5.27
N MET A 169 -16.38 -2.94 5.51
CA MET A 169 -15.20 -2.50 4.76
C MET A 169 -14.05 -3.51 4.89
N ILE A 170 -13.80 -3.99 6.10
CA ILE A 170 -12.76 -4.99 6.39
C ILE A 170 -13.07 -6.29 5.62
N THR A 171 -14.29 -6.81 5.75
CA THR A 171 -14.72 -8.04 5.06
C THR A 171 -14.50 -7.92 3.56
N SER A 172 -15.01 -6.85 2.94
CA SER A 172 -14.90 -6.67 1.49
C SER A 172 -13.46 -6.52 1.02
N ALA A 173 -12.61 -5.82 1.79
CA ALA A 173 -11.19 -5.66 1.41
C ALA A 173 -10.42 -6.99 1.51
N VAL A 174 -10.71 -7.79 2.52
CA VAL A 174 -10.12 -9.13 2.69
C VAL A 174 -10.56 -10.07 1.58
N GLU A 175 -11.86 -10.08 1.23
CA GLU A 175 -12.39 -10.87 0.12
C GLU A 175 -11.76 -10.45 -1.22
N MET A 176 -11.66 -9.13 -1.50
CA MET A 176 -10.93 -8.64 -2.69
C MET A 176 -9.50 -9.16 -2.75
N ALA A 177 -8.78 -9.13 -1.63
CA ALA A 177 -7.40 -9.61 -1.57
C ALA A 177 -7.33 -11.12 -1.78
N TYR A 178 -8.20 -11.88 -1.12
CA TYR A 178 -8.23 -13.34 -1.21
C TYR A 178 -8.54 -13.84 -2.62
N GLU A 179 -9.62 -13.30 -3.25
CA GLU A 179 -10.05 -13.72 -4.59
C GLU A 179 -9.01 -13.42 -5.69
N ASN A 180 -8.15 -12.40 -5.47
CA ASN A 180 -7.15 -11.98 -6.44
C ASN A 180 -5.72 -12.39 -6.05
N HIS A 181 -5.52 -13.20 -5.00
CA HIS A 181 -4.20 -13.54 -4.48
C HIS A 181 -3.33 -12.29 -4.24
N ALA A 182 -3.97 -11.22 -3.78
CA ALA A 182 -3.36 -9.93 -3.52
C ALA A 182 -3.05 -9.75 -2.03
N TRP A 183 -2.17 -8.81 -1.73
CA TRP A 183 -1.97 -8.34 -0.37
C TRP A 183 -3.04 -7.32 0.01
N CYS A 184 -3.25 -7.12 1.31
CA CYS A 184 -4.15 -6.08 1.82
C CYS A 184 -3.41 -5.16 2.79
N ALA A 185 -3.42 -3.85 2.55
CA ALA A 185 -2.94 -2.86 3.49
C ALA A 185 -4.08 -2.50 4.47
N PRO A 186 -3.99 -2.91 5.76
CA PRO A 186 -5.12 -2.94 6.69
C PRO A 186 -5.36 -1.61 7.40
N VAL A 187 -5.42 -0.52 6.64
CA VAL A 187 -5.59 0.82 7.22
C VAL A 187 -6.89 0.94 8.01
N GLY A 188 -7.98 0.32 7.51
CA GLY A 188 -9.26 0.31 8.21
C GLY A 188 -9.22 -0.41 9.57
N ILE A 189 -8.42 -1.48 9.70
CA ILE A 189 -8.22 -2.18 10.99
C ILE A 189 -7.45 -1.26 11.96
N ALA A 190 -6.35 -0.65 11.50
CA ALA A 190 -5.59 0.30 12.32
C ALA A 190 -6.45 1.50 12.72
N TRP A 191 -7.26 2.01 11.79
CA TRP A 191 -8.16 3.15 12.01
C TRP A 191 -9.19 2.88 13.10
N GLN A 192 -9.89 1.75 13.01
CA GLN A 192 -10.86 1.32 14.02
C GLN A 192 -10.21 1.19 15.39
N LYS A 193 -9.03 0.58 15.46
CA LYS A 193 -8.30 0.39 16.72
C LYS A 193 -7.87 1.70 17.35
N VAL A 194 -7.28 2.61 16.57
CA VAL A 194 -6.87 3.94 17.06
C VAL A 194 -8.07 4.76 17.49
N ARG A 195 -9.15 4.77 16.70
CA ARG A 195 -10.40 5.47 17.05
C ARG A 195 -10.98 5.02 18.40
N HIS A 196 -10.92 3.73 18.72
CA HIS A 196 -11.41 3.20 20.00
C HIS A 196 -10.46 3.45 21.15
N LYS A 197 -9.17 3.19 20.94
CA LYS A 197 -8.17 3.19 22.01
C LYS A 197 -7.64 4.58 22.33
N TYR A 198 -7.58 5.46 21.32
CA TYR A 198 -7.00 6.80 21.40
C TYR A 198 -7.96 7.83 20.81
N PRO A 199 -9.17 8.03 21.38
CA PRO A 199 -10.21 8.89 20.80
C PRO A 199 -9.82 10.37 20.71
N TYR A 200 -8.74 10.78 21.36
CA TYR A 200 -8.18 12.13 21.28
C TYR A 200 -7.30 12.34 20.03
N ILE A 201 -6.93 11.28 19.31
CA ILE A 201 -6.21 11.38 18.03
C ILE A 201 -7.23 11.55 16.90
N GLU A 202 -7.23 12.72 16.28
CA GLU A 202 -8.17 13.02 15.20
C GLU A 202 -7.63 12.46 13.86
N LEU A 203 -8.23 11.38 13.39
CA LEU A 203 -7.82 10.73 12.14
C LEU A 203 -8.51 11.32 10.90
N TYR A 204 -9.53 12.15 11.10
CA TYR A 204 -10.34 12.70 10.01
C TYR A 204 -10.06 14.17 9.77
N ALA A 205 -10.17 14.61 8.54
CA ALA A 205 -10.31 16.01 8.20
C ALA A 205 -11.67 16.56 8.71
N LYS A 206 -11.89 17.87 8.60
CA LYS A 206 -13.10 18.53 9.10
C LYS A 206 -14.41 18.00 8.53
N ASP A 207 -14.36 17.38 7.35
CA ASP A 207 -15.54 16.81 6.69
C ASP A 207 -15.97 15.45 7.26
N GLY A 208 -15.15 14.82 8.11
CA GLY A 208 -15.46 13.57 8.80
C GLY A 208 -15.32 12.31 7.93
N TYR A 209 -14.71 12.40 6.75
CA TYR A 209 -14.48 11.23 5.90
C TYR A 209 -13.10 11.20 5.22
N HIS A 210 -12.55 12.34 4.80
CA HIS A 210 -11.15 12.38 4.34
C HIS A 210 -10.17 12.24 5.50
N PRO A 211 -8.94 11.79 5.26
CA PRO A 211 -7.95 11.65 6.32
C PRO A 211 -7.39 12.99 6.75
N SER A 212 -7.17 13.17 8.05
CA SER A 212 -6.24 14.17 8.58
C SER A 212 -4.80 13.81 8.20
N LEU A 213 -3.83 14.62 8.63
CA LEU A 213 -2.41 14.26 8.49
C LEU A 213 -2.08 13.01 9.30
N GLU A 214 -2.63 12.88 10.52
CA GLU A 214 -2.49 11.72 11.40
C GLU A 214 -3.01 10.45 10.73
N GLY A 215 -4.21 10.52 10.12
CA GLY A 215 -4.80 9.41 9.38
C GLY A 215 -3.94 8.98 8.18
N SER A 216 -3.44 9.94 7.40
CA SER A 216 -2.57 9.64 6.25
C SER A 216 -1.19 9.11 6.68
N PHE A 217 -0.64 9.63 7.77
CA PHE A 217 0.61 9.13 8.36
C PHE A 217 0.47 7.67 8.79
N MET A 218 -0.60 7.33 9.52
CA MET A 218 -0.88 5.94 9.90
C MET A 218 -1.07 5.04 8.67
N ALA A 219 -1.80 5.51 7.66
CA ALA A 219 -1.98 4.77 6.41
C ALA A 219 -0.63 4.50 5.73
N ALA A 220 0.28 5.48 5.69
CA ALA A 220 1.62 5.31 5.11
C ALA A 220 2.42 4.23 5.83
N HIS A 221 2.33 4.16 7.16
CA HIS A 221 2.96 3.10 7.95
C HIS A 221 2.32 1.72 7.72
N CYS A 222 1.00 1.62 7.51
CA CYS A 222 0.36 0.38 7.10
C CYS A 222 0.89 -0.11 5.74
N PHE A 223 0.98 0.78 4.73
CA PHE A 223 1.54 0.44 3.43
C PHE A 223 2.98 -0.02 3.51
N LEU A 224 3.84 0.74 4.20
CA LEU A 224 5.24 0.35 4.32
C LEU A 224 5.40 -0.99 5.04
N SER A 225 4.64 -1.23 6.12
CA SER A 225 4.64 -2.51 6.83
C SER A 225 4.18 -3.67 5.94
N THR A 226 3.17 -3.44 5.08
CA THR A 226 2.69 -4.42 4.11
C THR A 226 3.74 -4.73 3.04
N ILE A 227 4.47 -3.72 2.55
CA ILE A 227 5.52 -3.87 1.54
C ILE A 227 6.74 -4.58 2.14
N LEU A 228 7.21 -4.14 3.30
CA LEU A 228 8.41 -4.71 3.93
C LEU A 228 8.21 -6.08 4.55
N GLN A 229 7.00 -6.40 4.99
CA GLN A 229 6.62 -7.62 5.72
C GLN A 229 7.49 -7.95 6.93
N LYS A 230 8.21 -6.98 7.46
CA LYS A 230 9.03 -7.08 8.67
C LYS A 230 8.93 -5.81 9.51
N PRO A 231 9.08 -5.90 10.84
CA PRO A 231 9.14 -4.73 11.70
C PRO A 231 10.28 -3.79 11.30
N TYR A 232 10.07 -2.51 11.49
CA TYR A 232 11.07 -1.46 11.23
C TYR A 232 10.95 -0.32 12.23
N VAL A 233 12.00 0.45 12.34
CA VAL A 233 12.04 1.70 13.11
C VAL A 233 12.10 2.87 12.14
N SER A 234 11.41 3.96 12.47
CA SER A 234 11.43 5.20 11.70
C SER A 234 11.41 6.39 12.65
N SER A 235 12.19 7.40 12.34
CA SER A 235 12.20 8.70 13.03
C SER A 235 11.29 9.73 12.34
N PHE A 236 10.74 9.40 11.18
CA PHE A 236 9.86 10.27 10.43
C PHE A 236 8.54 10.48 11.15
N THR A 237 8.17 11.74 11.37
CA THR A 237 6.92 12.13 12.06
C THR A 237 5.93 12.85 11.14
N ALA A 238 6.33 13.21 9.93
CA ALA A 238 5.57 14.10 9.03
C ALA A 238 5.18 15.46 9.69
N GLY A 239 5.93 15.90 10.72
CA GLY A 239 5.64 17.09 11.50
C GLY A 239 4.63 16.91 12.65
N LEU A 240 4.18 15.68 12.89
CA LEU A 240 3.33 15.35 14.03
C LEU A 240 4.15 15.35 15.34
N PRO A 241 3.52 15.60 16.49
CA PRO A 241 4.15 15.36 17.79
C PRO A 241 4.62 13.92 17.92
N GLU A 242 5.85 13.68 18.42
CA GLU A 242 6.46 12.35 18.46
C GLU A 242 5.61 11.29 19.19
N HIS A 243 4.97 11.68 20.30
CA HIS A 243 4.10 10.75 21.03
C HIS A 243 2.88 10.30 20.20
N ILE A 244 2.33 11.15 19.33
CA ILE A 244 1.25 10.81 18.39
C ILE A 244 1.81 9.93 17.27
N ALA A 245 2.92 10.34 16.64
CA ALA A 245 3.56 9.59 15.57
C ALA A 245 3.94 8.16 16.01
N SER A 246 4.48 8.02 17.25
CA SER A 246 4.83 6.73 17.82
C SER A 246 3.63 5.80 18.00
N ILE A 247 2.50 6.32 18.52
CA ILE A 247 1.26 5.54 18.65
C ILE A 247 0.77 5.07 17.28
N LEU A 248 0.68 5.98 16.31
CA LEU A 248 0.15 5.68 14.98
C LEU A 248 1.02 4.67 14.23
N ARG A 249 2.34 4.81 14.32
CA ARG A 249 3.32 3.87 13.77
C ARG A 249 3.16 2.48 14.38
N GLN A 250 3.06 2.41 15.69
CA GLN A 250 2.90 1.14 16.41
C GLN A 250 1.59 0.45 16.06
N GLU A 251 0.46 1.18 16.06
CA GLU A 251 -0.84 0.57 15.75
C GLU A 251 -0.95 0.17 14.27
N ALA A 252 -0.30 0.89 13.35
CA ALA A 252 -0.18 0.48 11.96
C ALA A 252 0.59 -0.84 11.80
N GLN A 253 1.75 -0.97 12.44
CA GLN A 253 2.53 -2.21 12.43
C GLN A 253 1.76 -3.36 13.10
N ASN A 254 1.10 -3.11 14.24
CA ASN A 254 0.28 -4.10 14.92
C ASN A 254 -0.87 -4.60 14.05
N ALA A 255 -1.50 -3.72 13.26
CA ALA A 255 -2.57 -4.10 12.34
C ALA A 255 -2.07 -5.03 11.22
N VAL A 256 -0.87 -4.80 10.70
CA VAL A 256 -0.26 -5.66 9.67
C VAL A 256 0.21 -6.98 10.27
N PHE A 257 1.08 -6.93 11.26
CA PHE A 257 1.77 -8.14 11.76
C PHE A 257 0.86 -9.03 12.60
N GLY A 258 -0.17 -8.47 13.23
CA GLY A 258 -1.19 -9.25 13.96
C GLY A 258 -2.22 -9.95 13.05
N ASN A 259 -2.24 -9.66 11.74
CA ASN A 259 -3.24 -10.18 10.81
C ASN A 259 -2.64 -10.73 9.50
N ARG A 260 -1.36 -11.13 9.49
CA ARG A 260 -0.64 -11.49 8.26
C ARG A 260 -1.41 -12.45 7.36
N GLN A 261 -1.89 -13.56 7.90
CA GLN A 261 -2.65 -14.57 7.13
C GLN A 261 -3.94 -13.98 6.52
N LEU A 262 -4.69 -13.17 7.30
CA LEU A 262 -5.90 -12.50 6.83
C LEU A 262 -5.62 -11.53 5.67
N LEU A 263 -4.44 -10.94 5.66
CA LEU A 263 -4.02 -9.92 4.69
C LEU A 263 -3.33 -10.50 3.45
N GLY A 264 -3.27 -11.82 3.31
CA GLY A 264 -2.57 -12.48 2.20
C GLY A 264 -1.05 -12.32 2.25
N LEU A 265 -0.48 -11.99 3.40
CA LEU A 265 0.96 -11.84 3.61
C LEU A 265 1.57 -13.19 4.01
N ASN A 266 2.84 -13.37 3.67
CA ASN A 266 3.57 -14.57 4.08
C ASN A 266 3.59 -14.68 5.63
N PRO A 267 3.42 -15.90 6.20
CA PRO A 267 3.42 -16.13 7.64
C PRO A 267 4.73 -15.75 8.32
#